data_d3d3eb52097523048c581007935f39e1
#
_entry.id   d3d3eb52097523048c581007935f39e1
#
_cell.length_a   1.000
_cell.length_b   1.000
_cell.length_c   1.000
_cell.angle_alpha   90.00
_cell.angle_beta   90.00
_cell.angle_gamma   90.00
#
_symmetry.space_group_name_H-M   'P 1'
#
loop_
_entity.id
_entity.type
_entity.pdbx_description
1 polymer ?
#
loop_
_entity_poly.entity_id
_entity_poly.type
_entity_poly.pdbx_seq_one_letter_code
_entity_poly.pdbx_strand_id
1 'polypeptide(L)'
;MTSALLWSSASRTDVGRVRALNEDACLDLPQRGLWAVADGMGGHTAGDLASGMIVQALGALTAPNTLVAFSAATRGTLQTVNHQLREEAARRGVRMIGSTVAVLMARGRECAWLWAGDSRIYLYRDAHLEALTTDHSYVAELQAQGHLSAEAARHHPSQHLITRAVGAADWLDLDEGRIVVQDGDRFLICSDGLSNEVQTPDMARALDAGDCQQATETLVDMALQAGGRDNITAVVVRVDDPVAADHTLVNPAVGR
;
A
#
# COMPACT_ATOMS: atom_id res chain seq x y z
N MET A 1 12.63 -7.97 -29.09
CA MET A 1 12.58 -8.47 -27.70
C MET A 1 12.25 -7.26 -26.85
N THR A 2 11.08 -7.21 -26.22
CA THR A 2 10.76 -6.14 -25.25
C THR A 2 11.67 -6.34 -24.03
N SER A 3 12.51 -5.35 -23.75
CA SER A 3 13.35 -5.37 -22.55
C SER A 3 12.47 -5.48 -21.29
N ALA A 4 12.91 -6.26 -20.34
CA ALA A 4 12.22 -6.36 -19.05
C ALA A 4 12.38 -5.04 -18.27
N LEU A 5 11.28 -4.56 -17.68
CA LEU A 5 11.31 -3.42 -16.78
C LEU A 5 12.15 -3.75 -15.54
N LEU A 6 12.86 -2.77 -15.03
CA LEU A 6 13.59 -2.85 -13.78
C LEU A 6 12.72 -2.28 -12.65
N TRP A 7 12.63 -3.04 -11.56
CA TRP A 7 11.88 -2.65 -10.38
C TRP A 7 12.85 -2.46 -9.22
N SER A 8 12.85 -1.29 -8.65
CA SER A 8 13.54 -0.97 -7.40
C SER A 8 12.53 -0.59 -6.34
N SER A 9 12.81 -0.91 -5.08
CA SER A 9 11.93 -0.58 -3.98
C SER A 9 12.69 -0.47 -2.68
N ALA A 10 12.06 0.19 -1.72
CA ALA A 10 12.50 0.24 -0.33
C ALA A 10 11.28 0.30 0.57
N SER A 11 11.43 -0.22 1.79
CA SER A 11 10.38 -0.25 2.79
C SER A 11 10.92 0.17 4.16
N ARG A 12 10.06 0.82 4.95
CA ARG A 12 10.32 1.13 6.35
C ARG A 12 9.03 1.06 7.14
N THR A 13 9.09 0.46 8.32
CA THR A 13 8.05 0.50 9.33
C THR A 13 8.61 1.04 10.63
N ASP A 14 7.82 1.82 11.36
CA ASP A 14 8.20 2.45 12.63
C ASP A 14 7.01 2.37 13.61
N VAL A 15 7.29 2.13 14.87
CA VAL A 15 6.26 2.07 15.91
C VAL A 15 5.56 3.40 16.15
N GLY A 16 6.17 4.50 15.69
CA GLY A 16 5.72 5.85 16.00
C GLY A 16 6.15 6.29 17.41
N ARG A 17 5.55 7.40 17.89
CA ARG A 17 5.93 8.02 19.17
C ARG A 17 4.94 7.77 20.29
N VAL A 18 3.77 7.25 19.99
CA VAL A 18 2.64 7.11 20.93
C VAL A 18 2.29 5.66 21.21
N ARG A 19 2.39 4.80 20.18
CA ARG A 19 2.08 3.38 20.33
C ARG A 19 3.20 2.63 21.05
N ALA A 20 2.84 1.60 21.82
CA ALA A 20 3.79 0.74 22.51
C ALA A 20 4.27 -0.44 21.64
N LEU A 21 3.46 -0.86 20.67
CA LEU A 21 3.72 -1.97 19.76
C LEU A 21 3.55 -1.50 18.32
N ASN A 22 4.28 -2.10 17.43
CA ASN A 22 4.06 -1.96 16.00
C ASN A 22 3.18 -3.11 15.53
N GLU A 23 1.95 -2.79 15.14
CA GLU A 23 0.98 -3.75 14.61
C GLU A 23 0.93 -3.70 13.06
N ASP A 24 1.70 -2.79 12.45
CA ASP A 24 1.92 -2.76 11.01
C ASP A 24 2.90 -3.85 10.56
N ALA A 25 2.72 -4.32 9.34
CA ALA A 25 3.69 -5.16 8.64
C ALA A 25 3.77 -4.78 7.15
N CYS A 26 4.95 -4.97 6.53
CA CYS A 26 5.11 -4.75 5.10
C CYS A 26 5.85 -5.91 4.42
N LEU A 27 5.64 -6.03 3.12
CA LEU A 27 6.30 -6.96 2.22
C LEU A 27 6.93 -6.18 1.08
N ASP A 28 8.22 -6.43 0.82
CA ASP A 28 9.00 -5.79 -0.24
C ASP A 28 9.78 -6.86 -1.01
N LEU A 29 9.22 -7.32 -2.13
CA LEU A 29 9.78 -8.38 -2.97
C LEU A 29 9.85 -7.96 -4.44
N PRO A 30 10.74 -7.01 -4.81
CA PRO A 30 10.84 -6.50 -6.18
C PRO A 30 11.13 -7.58 -7.22
N GLN A 31 11.92 -8.61 -6.87
CA GLN A 31 12.23 -9.73 -7.78
C GLN A 31 11.01 -10.59 -8.10
N ARG A 32 9.98 -10.54 -7.25
CA ARG A 32 8.69 -11.23 -7.47
C ARG A 32 7.61 -10.29 -8.00
N GLY A 33 7.87 -8.97 -8.07
CA GLY A 33 6.89 -7.95 -8.39
C GLY A 33 5.72 -7.99 -7.41
N LEU A 34 6.00 -8.02 -6.09
CA LEU A 34 4.99 -8.11 -5.03
C LEU A 34 5.38 -7.24 -3.85
N TRP A 35 4.49 -6.32 -3.50
CA TRP A 35 4.62 -5.43 -2.35
C TRP A 35 3.32 -5.35 -1.59
N ALA A 36 3.37 -5.19 -0.28
CA ALA A 36 2.17 -5.04 0.54
C ALA A 36 2.44 -4.22 1.80
N VAL A 37 1.39 -3.57 2.28
CA VAL A 37 1.27 -3.00 3.62
C VAL A 37 0.02 -3.57 4.26
N ALA A 38 0.11 -3.91 5.53
CA ALA A 38 -0.97 -4.41 6.36
C ALA A 38 -0.89 -3.70 7.72
N ASP A 39 -1.98 -3.05 8.13
CA ASP A 39 -2.13 -2.36 9.41
C ASP A 39 -3.05 -3.19 10.29
N GLY A 40 -2.49 -3.72 11.36
CA GLY A 40 -3.14 -4.69 12.22
C GLY A 40 -4.01 -4.05 13.29
N MET A 41 -5.17 -4.64 13.54
CA MET A 41 -6.10 -4.21 14.57
C MET A 41 -6.64 -5.38 15.38
N GLY A 42 -6.87 -5.16 16.68
CA GLY A 42 -7.49 -6.23 17.50
C GLY A 42 -6.99 -6.29 18.93
N GLY A 43 -7.02 -5.26 19.71
CA GLY A 43 -6.69 -5.18 21.14
C GLY A 43 -5.74 -6.25 21.72
N HIS A 44 -4.78 -5.87 22.56
CA HIS A 44 -3.87 -6.78 23.31
C HIS A 44 -3.11 -7.80 22.42
N THR A 45 -2.18 -7.37 21.57
CA THR A 45 -1.27 -8.24 20.78
C THR A 45 -1.94 -9.08 19.69
N ALA A 46 -3.03 -8.62 19.12
CA ALA A 46 -3.70 -9.37 18.04
C ALA A 46 -3.54 -8.71 16.67
N GLY A 47 -3.23 -7.42 16.61
CA GLY A 47 -3.00 -6.70 15.36
C GLY A 47 -1.70 -7.13 14.68
N ASP A 48 -0.61 -7.24 15.44
CA ASP A 48 0.69 -7.73 14.95
C ASP A 48 0.61 -9.16 14.39
N LEU A 49 -0.20 -10.02 15.00
CA LEU A 49 -0.49 -11.33 14.45
C LEU A 49 -1.20 -11.24 13.11
N ALA A 50 -2.22 -10.37 13.00
CA ALA A 50 -3.02 -10.27 11.78
C ALA A 50 -2.21 -9.75 10.60
N SER A 51 -1.51 -8.64 10.76
CA SER A 51 -0.64 -8.07 9.73
C SER A 51 0.51 -9.01 9.38
N GLY A 52 1.13 -9.65 10.38
CA GLY A 52 2.19 -10.65 10.21
C GLY A 52 1.72 -11.87 9.39
N MET A 53 0.54 -12.42 9.66
CA MET A 53 -0.03 -13.52 8.88
C MET A 53 -0.25 -13.17 7.42
N ILE A 54 -0.71 -11.95 7.13
CA ILE A 54 -0.90 -11.45 5.76
C ILE A 54 0.43 -11.43 5.00
N VAL A 55 1.45 -10.75 5.54
CA VAL A 55 2.73 -10.61 4.85
C VAL A 55 3.48 -11.94 4.72
N GLN A 56 3.35 -12.83 5.71
CA GLN A 56 3.91 -14.18 5.65
C GLN A 56 3.25 -15.01 4.55
N ALA A 57 1.93 -15.01 4.47
CA ALA A 57 1.18 -15.78 3.46
C ALA A 57 1.45 -15.26 2.04
N LEU A 58 1.47 -13.92 1.85
CA LEU A 58 1.84 -13.30 0.58
C LEU A 58 3.30 -13.58 0.21
N GLY A 59 4.22 -13.54 1.17
CA GLY A 59 5.63 -13.85 0.97
C GLY A 59 5.88 -15.32 0.57
N ALA A 60 5.00 -16.23 0.98
CA ALA A 60 5.07 -17.65 0.58
C ALA A 60 4.43 -17.94 -0.80
N LEU A 61 3.66 -16.98 -1.35
CA LEU A 61 2.96 -17.16 -2.61
C LEU A 61 3.96 -17.32 -3.77
N THR A 62 3.86 -18.42 -4.52
CA THR A 62 4.57 -18.57 -5.78
C THR A 62 3.93 -17.68 -6.82
N ALA A 63 4.68 -16.69 -7.27
CA ALA A 63 4.18 -15.66 -8.16
C ALA A 63 3.88 -16.20 -9.57
N PRO A 64 2.60 -16.19 -10.04
CA PRO A 64 2.24 -16.68 -11.37
C PRO A 64 2.81 -15.83 -12.52
N ASN A 65 2.84 -16.39 -13.73
CA ASN A 65 3.43 -15.73 -14.90
C ASN A 65 2.56 -14.61 -15.50
N THR A 66 1.26 -14.58 -15.24
CA THR A 66 0.35 -13.55 -15.73
C THR A 66 -0.21 -12.71 -14.59
N LEU A 67 -0.47 -11.43 -14.85
CA LEU A 67 -1.03 -10.52 -13.83
C LEU A 67 -2.41 -10.99 -13.36
N VAL A 68 -3.24 -11.50 -14.26
CA VAL A 68 -4.58 -12.04 -13.93
C VAL A 68 -4.50 -13.22 -12.96
N ALA A 69 -3.62 -14.19 -13.25
CA ALA A 69 -3.41 -15.32 -12.37
C ALA A 69 -2.78 -14.88 -11.03
N PHE A 70 -1.93 -13.85 -11.05
CA PHE A 70 -1.32 -13.32 -9.84
C PHE A 70 -2.34 -12.64 -8.93
N SER A 71 -3.20 -11.78 -9.49
CA SER A 71 -4.30 -11.17 -8.74
C SER A 71 -5.24 -12.24 -8.14
N ALA A 72 -5.63 -13.25 -8.93
CA ALA A 72 -6.47 -14.33 -8.46
C ALA A 72 -5.81 -15.15 -7.32
N ALA A 73 -4.51 -15.46 -7.43
CA ALA A 73 -3.78 -16.19 -6.41
C ALA A 73 -3.62 -15.35 -5.12
N THR A 74 -3.32 -14.05 -5.25
CA THR A 74 -3.25 -13.11 -4.13
C THR A 74 -4.59 -13.01 -3.40
N ARG A 75 -5.70 -12.85 -4.15
CA ARG A 75 -7.06 -12.83 -3.59
C ARG A 75 -7.38 -14.13 -2.82
N GLY A 76 -7.06 -15.28 -3.40
CA GLY A 76 -7.26 -16.59 -2.75
C GLY A 76 -6.42 -16.74 -1.47
N THR A 77 -5.19 -16.26 -1.47
CA THR A 77 -4.32 -16.26 -0.29
C THR A 77 -4.90 -15.39 0.81
N LEU A 78 -5.33 -14.16 0.50
CA LEU A 78 -5.94 -13.25 1.48
C LEU A 78 -7.25 -13.79 2.02
N GLN A 79 -8.05 -14.46 1.19
CA GLN A 79 -9.29 -15.14 1.66
C GLN A 79 -8.98 -16.27 2.65
N THR A 80 -7.89 -17.02 2.42
CA THR A 80 -7.44 -18.06 3.36
C THR A 80 -7.01 -17.44 4.70
N VAL A 81 -6.22 -16.37 4.67
CA VAL A 81 -5.81 -15.65 5.89
C VAL A 81 -7.03 -15.07 6.62
N ASN A 82 -8.01 -14.51 5.88
CA ASN A 82 -9.26 -14.02 6.45
C ASN A 82 -9.96 -15.11 7.29
N HIS A 83 -10.07 -16.30 6.76
CA HIS A 83 -10.68 -17.43 7.48
C HIS A 83 -9.87 -17.81 8.72
N GLN A 84 -8.54 -17.93 8.60
CA GLN A 84 -7.66 -18.26 9.71
C GLN A 84 -7.72 -17.24 10.86
N LEU A 85 -7.78 -15.95 10.55
CA LEU A 85 -7.90 -14.88 11.58
C LEU A 85 -9.23 -14.97 12.32
N ARG A 86 -10.31 -15.30 11.64
CA ARG A 86 -11.63 -15.48 12.25
C ARG A 86 -11.67 -16.72 13.16
N GLU A 87 -11.07 -17.82 12.73
CA GLU A 87 -10.92 -19.00 13.58
C GLU A 87 -10.09 -18.69 14.85
N GLU A 88 -9.02 -17.92 14.68
CA GLU A 88 -8.16 -17.50 15.79
C GLU A 88 -8.89 -16.57 16.77
N ALA A 89 -9.70 -15.64 16.24
CA ALA A 89 -10.54 -14.78 17.09
C ALA A 89 -11.54 -15.61 17.92
N ALA A 90 -12.20 -16.56 17.27
CA ALA A 90 -13.11 -17.49 17.96
C ALA A 90 -12.40 -18.34 19.01
N ARG A 91 -11.20 -18.86 18.71
CA ARG A 91 -10.37 -19.64 19.63
C ARG A 91 -9.95 -18.84 20.86
N ARG A 92 -9.62 -17.53 20.68
CA ARG A 92 -9.25 -16.65 21.80
C ARG A 92 -10.45 -16.05 22.52
N GLY A 93 -11.67 -16.24 22.03
CA GLY A 93 -12.88 -15.62 22.59
C GLY A 93 -12.92 -14.10 22.47
N VAL A 94 -12.22 -13.54 21.48
CA VAL A 94 -12.23 -12.10 21.19
C VAL A 94 -13.18 -11.79 20.03
N ARG A 95 -13.67 -10.54 19.98
CA ARG A 95 -14.64 -10.13 18.97
C ARG A 95 -14.07 -10.19 17.54
N MET A 96 -12.82 -9.79 17.36
CA MET A 96 -12.19 -9.66 16.06
C MET A 96 -10.67 -9.65 16.20
N ILE A 97 -9.98 -10.26 15.26
CA ILE A 97 -8.56 -10.11 14.94
C ILE A 97 -8.52 -9.81 13.46
N GLY A 98 -7.99 -8.66 13.08
CA GLY A 98 -8.03 -8.25 11.68
C GLY A 98 -6.92 -7.30 11.31
N SER A 99 -6.86 -6.97 10.03
CA SER A 99 -5.89 -6.03 9.48
C SER A 99 -6.43 -5.41 8.21
N THR A 100 -6.04 -4.17 7.90
CA THR A 100 -6.11 -3.64 6.54
C THR A 100 -5.17 -4.45 5.64
N VAL A 101 -5.29 -4.27 4.36
CA VAL A 101 -4.31 -4.75 3.38
C VAL A 101 -4.32 -3.88 2.14
N ALA A 102 -3.14 -3.50 1.67
CA ALA A 102 -2.91 -2.88 0.37
C ALA A 102 -1.77 -3.63 -0.33
N VAL A 103 -2.05 -4.26 -1.47
CA VAL A 103 -1.10 -5.12 -2.20
C VAL A 103 -0.91 -4.57 -3.59
N LEU A 104 0.33 -4.37 -4.02
CA LEU A 104 0.72 -4.06 -5.39
C LEU A 104 1.40 -5.27 -6.03
N MET A 105 0.99 -5.62 -7.24
CA MET A 105 1.54 -6.72 -8.02
C MET A 105 1.97 -6.21 -9.40
N ALA A 106 3.11 -6.69 -9.91
CA ALA A 106 3.64 -6.33 -11.21
C ALA A 106 3.96 -7.54 -12.07
N ARG A 107 3.60 -7.49 -13.37
CA ARG A 107 3.97 -8.46 -14.40
C ARG A 107 4.11 -7.78 -15.76
N GLY A 108 5.26 -7.96 -16.40
CA GLY A 108 5.52 -7.30 -17.67
C GLY A 108 5.43 -5.79 -17.51
N ARG A 109 4.56 -5.16 -18.30
CA ARG A 109 4.32 -3.72 -18.27
C ARG A 109 3.02 -3.32 -17.56
N GLU A 110 2.47 -4.20 -16.73
CA GLU A 110 1.21 -3.95 -16.04
C GLU A 110 1.38 -4.13 -14.52
N CYS A 111 0.70 -3.28 -13.76
CA CYS A 111 0.46 -3.45 -12.34
C CYS A 111 -1.02 -3.69 -12.08
N ALA A 112 -1.30 -4.47 -11.03
CA ALA A 112 -2.59 -4.55 -10.38
C ALA A 112 -2.43 -4.33 -8.88
N TRP A 113 -3.49 -3.85 -8.25
CA TRP A 113 -3.53 -3.72 -6.80
C TRP A 113 -4.85 -4.24 -6.25
N LEU A 114 -4.78 -4.77 -5.03
CA LEU A 114 -5.92 -5.22 -4.24
C LEU A 114 -5.87 -4.50 -2.89
N TRP A 115 -7.03 -4.11 -2.36
CA TRP A 115 -7.05 -3.52 -1.02
C TRP A 115 -8.36 -3.78 -0.26
N ALA A 116 -8.26 -3.76 1.06
CA ALA A 116 -9.34 -3.65 2.02
C ALA A 116 -8.87 -2.84 3.22
N GLY A 117 -9.62 -1.80 3.59
CA GLY A 117 -9.29 -0.88 4.68
C GLY A 117 -8.92 0.51 4.16
N ASP A 118 -8.14 1.24 4.95
CA ASP A 118 -7.71 2.62 4.74
C ASP A 118 -6.19 2.78 4.55
N SER A 119 -5.43 1.68 4.48
CA SER A 119 -4.09 1.68 3.91
C SER A 119 -4.18 2.00 2.42
N ARG A 120 -3.30 2.88 1.95
CA ARG A 120 -3.43 3.49 0.63
C ARG A 120 -2.31 3.13 -0.32
N ILE A 121 -2.63 3.16 -1.63
CA ILE A 121 -1.67 3.09 -2.73
C ILE A 121 -1.79 4.37 -3.54
N TYR A 122 -0.66 5.01 -3.80
CA TYR A 122 -0.54 6.19 -4.64
C TYR A 122 0.35 5.90 -5.84
N LEU A 123 0.10 6.58 -6.95
CA LEU A 123 0.96 6.67 -8.12
C LEU A 123 1.49 8.09 -8.26
N TYR A 124 2.81 8.22 -8.32
CA TYR A 124 3.49 9.44 -8.74
C TYR A 124 3.96 9.28 -10.17
N ARG A 125 3.38 10.09 -11.06
CA ARG A 125 3.65 10.13 -12.51
C ARG A 125 3.56 11.58 -12.99
N ASP A 126 4.47 12.02 -13.85
CA ASP A 126 4.47 13.36 -14.46
C ASP A 126 4.33 14.49 -13.42
N ALA A 127 5.09 14.40 -12.32
CA ALA A 127 5.06 15.34 -11.18
C ALA A 127 3.68 15.45 -10.48
N HIS A 128 2.80 14.48 -10.68
CA HIS A 128 1.49 14.41 -10.03
C HIS A 128 1.37 13.15 -9.17
N LEU A 129 0.86 13.31 -7.95
CA LEU A 129 0.56 12.21 -7.02
C LEU A 129 -0.95 11.97 -6.97
N GLU A 130 -1.37 10.79 -7.38
CA GLU A 130 -2.77 10.34 -7.41
C GLU A 130 -2.97 9.17 -6.46
N ALA A 131 -4.06 9.19 -5.67
CA ALA A 131 -4.47 8.04 -4.88
C ALA A 131 -5.16 7.02 -5.80
N LEU A 132 -4.64 5.79 -5.84
CA LEU A 132 -5.21 4.68 -6.60
C LEU A 132 -6.27 3.89 -5.81
N THR A 133 -6.33 4.09 -4.50
CA THR A 133 -7.29 3.45 -3.59
C THR A 133 -8.23 4.48 -2.99
N THR A 134 -9.43 4.03 -2.67
CA THR A 134 -10.40 4.77 -1.86
C THR A 134 -10.56 4.05 -0.53
N ASP A 135 -10.49 4.78 0.57
CA ASP A 135 -10.59 4.19 1.90
C ASP A 135 -11.93 3.47 2.10
N HIS A 136 -11.88 2.27 2.63
CA HIS A 136 -13.05 1.57 3.14
C HIS A 136 -13.30 2.03 4.58
N SER A 137 -13.78 3.26 4.73
CA SER A 137 -14.09 3.87 6.01
C SER A 137 -15.51 4.46 6.00
N TYR A 138 -16.10 4.54 7.19
CA TYR A 138 -17.45 5.10 7.36
C TYR A 138 -17.56 6.53 6.82
N VAL A 139 -16.52 7.33 7.04
CA VAL A 139 -16.51 8.72 6.55
C VAL A 139 -16.37 8.80 5.04
N ALA A 140 -15.61 7.91 4.42
CA ALA A 140 -15.50 7.83 2.96
C ALA A 140 -16.83 7.43 2.31
N GLU A 141 -17.57 6.51 2.92
CA GLU A 141 -18.93 6.13 2.47
C GLU A 141 -19.92 7.30 2.57
N LEU A 142 -19.90 8.06 3.67
CA LEU A 142 -20.73 9.26 3.84
C LEU A 142 -20.37 10.35 2.80
N GLN A 143 -19.10 10.52 2.49
CA GLN A 143 -18.64 11.44 1.44
C GLN A 143 -19.13 11.01 0.05
N ALA A 144 -18.98 9.73 -0.30
CA ALA A 144 -19.46 9.19 -1.57
C ALA A 144 -20.98 9.36 -1.76
N GLN A 145 -21.74 9.31 -0.67
CA GLN A 145 -23.20 9.56 -0.65
C GLN A 145 -23.56 11.06 -0.63
N GLY A 146 -22.58 11.96 -0.57
CA GLY A 146 -22.80 13.40 -0.48
C GLY A 146 -23.31 13.89 0.89
N HIS A 147 -23.24 13.05 1.93
CA HIS A 147 -23.70 13.37 3.28
C HIS A 147 -22.64 14.10 4.11
N LEU A 148 -21.37 14.08 3.68
CA LEU A 148 -20.26 14.67 4.41
C LEU A 148 -19.29 15.36 3.44
N SER A 149 -18.88 16.61 3.75
CA SER A 149 -17.82 17.27 2.99
C SER A 149 -16.44 16.71 3.35
N ALA A 150 -15.44 16.88 2.46
CA ALA A 150 -14.07 16.46 2.71
C ALA A 150 -13.47 17.11 3.98
N GLU A 151 -13.82 18.37 4.27
CA GLU A 151 -13.37 19.07 5.46
C GLU A 151 -14.03 18.49 6.74
N ALA A 152 -15.33 18.25 6.71
CA ALA A 152 -16.04 17.67 7.84
C ALA A 152 -15.61 16.22 8.13
N ALA A 153 -15.23 15.45 7.10
CA ALA A 153 -14.72 14.09 7.25
C ALA A 153 -13.42 14.03 8.07
N ARG A 154 -12.51 14.99 7.89
CA ARG A 154 -11.22 15.07 8.62
C ARG A 154 -11.38 15.24 10.13
N HIS A 155 -12.49 15.76 10.59
CA HIS A 155 -12.78 16.04 12.00
C HIS A 155 -13.93 15.18 12.55
N HIS A 156 -14.39 14.20 11.76
CA HIS A 156 -15.51 13.35 12.18
C HIS A 156 -15.08 12.40 13.31
N PRO A 157 -15.89 12.21 14.37
CA PRO A 157 -15.55 11.30 15.49
C PRO A 157 -15.25 9.86 15.05
N SER A 158 -15.85 9.41 13.95
CA SER A 158 -15.70 8.07 13.39
C SER A 158 -14.73 8.03 12.19
N GLN A 159 -13.79 8.97 12.07
CA GLN A 159 -12.85 9.02 10.94
C GLN A 159 -11.97 7.77 10.83
N HIS A 160 -11.69 7.10 11.94
CA HIS A 160 -10.90 5.87 11.99
C HIS A 160 -11.75 4.58 11.94
N LEU A 161 -13.05 4.69 11.68
CA LEU A 161 -13.93 3.52 11.61
C LEU A 161 -13.86 2.93 10.20
N ILE A 162 -13.07 1.87 10.04
CA ILE A 162 -12.99 1.12 8.79
C ILE A 162 -14.18 0.18 8.62
N THR A 163 -14.61 -0.04 7.39
CA THR A 163 -15.79 -0.85 7.03
C THR A 163 -15.41 -2.19 6.40
N ARG A 164 -14.16 -2.35 5.94
CA ARG A 164 -13.62 -3.59 5.38
C ARG A 164 -12.22 -3.87 5.92
N ALA A 165 -11.98 -5.13 6.32
CA ALA A 165 -10.68 -5.62 6.76
C ALA A 165 -10.56 -7.13 6.60
N VAL A 166 -9.35 -7.64 6.48
CA VAL A 166 -9.05 -9.07 6.58
C VAL A 166 -9.36 -9.52 8.00
N GLY A 167 -10.12 -10.60 8.17
CA GLY A 167 -10.55 -11.11 9.48
C GLY A 167 -11.87 -10.56 10.00
N ALA A 168 -12.47 -9.54 9.34
CA ALA A 168 -13.65 -8.85 9.84
C ALA A 168 -14.99 -9.54 9.49
N ALA A 169 -15.09 -10.23 8.35
CA ALA A 169 -16.30 -10.82 7.83
C ALA A 169 -16.07 -12.23 7.28
N ASP A 170 -17.15 -12.99 7.04
CA ASP A 170 -17.06 -14.36 6.48
C ASP A 170 -16.41 -14.38 5.11
N TRP A 171 -16.72 -13.38 4.30
CA TRP A 171 -16.14 -13.17 3.00
C TRP A 171 -15.36 -11.85 2.98
N LEU A 172 -14.10 -11.92 2.52
CA LEU A 172 -13.28 -10.73 2.34
C LEU A 172 -13.60 -10.08 1.00
N ASP A 173 -14.18 -8.90 1.05
CA ASP A 173 -14.45 -8.08 -0.12
C ASP A 173 -13.24 -7.18 -0.41
N LEU A 174 -12.57 -7.45 -1.53
CA LEU A 174 -11.36 -6.73 -1.99
C LEU A 174 -11.69 -5.94 -3.24
N ASP A 175 -11.43 -4.66 -3.22
CA ASP A 175 -11.41 -3.86 -4.45
C ASP A 175 -10.11 -4.12 -5.24
N GLU A 176 -10.16 -3.88 -6.55
CA GLU A 176 -9.05 -4.13 -7.48
C GLU A 176 -8.93 -2.99 -8.48
N GLY A 177 -7.69 -2.62 -8.80
CA GLY A 177 -7.36 -1.73 -9.91
C GLY A 177 -6.21 -2.26 -10.74
N ARG A 178 -6.04 -1.72 -11.96
CA ARG A 178 -4.98 -2.08 -12.91
C ARG A 178 -4.51 -0.87 -13.70
N ILE A 179 -3.22 -0.89 -14.05
CA ILE A 179 -2.61 0.15 -14.86
C ILE A 179 -1.47 -0.41 -15.71
N VAL A 180 -1.26 0.19 -16.89
CA VAL A 180 -0.02 0.03 -17.63
C VAL A 180 1.01 1.02 -17.10
N VAL A 181 2.16 0.50 -16.70
CA VAL A 181 3.22 1.33 -16.13
C VAL A 181 4.04 2.05 -17.21
N GLN A 182 4.58 3.20 -16.84
CA GLN A 182 5.47 4.03 -17.65
C GLN A 182 6.85 4.11 -16.99
N ASP A 183 7.84 4.49 -17.78
CA ASP A 183 9.19 4.75 -17.26
C ASP A 183 9.15 5.87 -16.22
N GLY A 184 9.82 5.65 -15.09
CA GLY A 184 9.90 6.61 -13.99
C GLY A 184 8.68 6.64 -13.06
N ASP A 185 7.64 5.83 -13.30
CA ASP A 185 6.53 5.70 -12.35
C ASP A 185 7.03 5.32 -10.94
N ARG A 186 6.45 5.96 -9.93
CA ARG A 186 6.69 5.58 -8.54
C ARG A 186 5.38 5.30 -7.83
N PHE A 187 5.34 4.19 -7.10
CA PHE A 187 4.21 3.85 -6.26
C PHE A 187 4.60 4.02 -4.79
N LEU A 188 3.68 4.56 -4.01
CA LEU A 188 3.77 4.59 -2.55
C LEU A 188 2.63 3.74 -2.00
N ILE A 189 2.97 2.75 -1.16
CA ILE A 189 2.02 1.97 -0.39
C ILE A 189 2.26 2.32 1.07
N CYS A 190 1.22 2.71 1.80
CA CYS A 190 1.41 3.14 3.18
C CYS A 190 0.20 2.83 4.07
N SER A 191 0.47 2.70 5.38
CA SER A 191 -0.57 2.71 6.41
C SER A 191 -1.10 4.12 6.67
N ASP A 192 -2.18 4.23 7.42
CA ASP A 192 -2.85 5.47 7.75
C ASP A 192 -1.98 6.39 8.63
N GLY A 193 -1.07 5.83 9.44
CA GLY A 193 -0.10 6.59 10.24
C GLY A 193 0.87 7.43 9.40
N LEU A 194 1.07 7.12 8.11
CA LEU A 194 1.74 8.03 7.19
C LEU A 194 0.75 9.04 6.60
N SER A 195 -0.34 8.57 6.01
CA SER A 195 -1.24 9.40 5.21
C SER A 195 -2.07 10.38 6.03
N ASN A 196 -2.23 10.14 7.33
CA ASN A 196 -2.87 11.08 8.27
C ASN A 196 -1.91 12.18 8.75
N GLU A 197 -0.60 11.94 8.73
CA GLU A 197 0.41 12.89 9.21
C GLU A 197 1.03 13.73 8.09
N VAL A 198 1.22 13.17 6.89
CA VAL A 198 1.92 13.82 5.78
C VAL A 198 0.93 14.21 4.68
N GLN A 199 0.98 15.50 4.27
CA GLN A 199 0.10 16.01 3.23
C GLN A 199 0.55 15.55 1.84
N THR A 200 -0.42 15.35 0.92
CA THR A 200 -0.15 14.90 -0.47
C THR A 200 0.95 15.68 -1.20
N PRO A 201 1.04 17.04 -1.12
CA PRO A 201 2.13 17.78 -1.76
C PRO A 201 3.52 17.45 -1.18
N ASP A 202 3.60 17.13 0.11
CA ASP A 202 4.85 16.77 0.78
C ASP A 202 5.27 15.35 0.41
N MET A 203 4.31 14.41 0.32
CA MET A 203 4.54 13.07 -0.21
C MET A 203 5.08 13.13 -1.64
N ALA A 204 4.46 13.96 -2.50
CA ALA A 204 4.91 14.12 -3.89
C ALA A 204 6.36 14.61 -3.97
N ARG A 205 6.74 15.61 -3.14
CA ARG A 205 8.13 16.10 -3.09
C ARG A 205 9.12 15.04 -2.61
N ALA A 206 8.74 14.25 -1.62
CA ALA A 206 9.57 13.15 -1.13
C ALA A 206 9.76 12.05 -2.19
N LEU A 207 8.71 11.74 -2.95
CA LEU A 207 8.77 10.79 -4.03
C LEU A 207 9.56 11.29 -5.23
N ASP A 208 9.57 12.59 -5.50
CA ASP A 208 10.34 13.19 -6.60
C ASP A 208 11.86 13.17 -6.34
N ALA A 209 12.24 13.32 -5.08
CA ALA A 209 13.62 13.42 -4.66
C ALA A 209 14.28 12.05 -4.43
N GLY A 210 15.45 11.83 -5.04
CA GLY A 210 16.32 10.69 -4.72
C GLY A 210 15.81 9.33 -5.20
N ASP A 211 16.34 8.28 -4.56
CA ASP A 211 15.98 6.90 -4.80
C ASP A 211 14.83 6.42 -3.86
N CYS A 212 14.42 5.16 -3.99
CA CYS A 212 13.35 4.60 -3.16
C CYS A 212 13.68 4.63 -1.67
N GLN A 213 14.95 4.37 -1.30
CA GLN A 213 15.40 4.36 0.09
C GLN A 213 15.27 5.75 0.72
N GLN A 214 15.80 6.77 0.05
CA GLN A 214 15.74 8.16 0.51
C GLN A 214 14.29 8.67 0.61
N ALA A 215 13.45 8.34 -0.38
CA ALA A 215 12.04 8.70 -0.37
C ALA A 215 11.32 8.07 0.82
N THR A 216 11.53 6.77 1.05
CA THR A 216 10.91 6.02 2.16
C THR A 216 11.35 6.58 3.52
N GLU A 217 12.64 6.83 3.71
CA GLU A 217 13.18 7.42 4.95
C GLU A 217 12.59 8.80 5.20
N THR A 218 12.57 9.66 4.17
CA THR A 218 12.01 11.01 4.25
C THR A 218 10.54 10.99 4.64
N LEU A 219 9.73 10.13 4.02
CA LEU A 219 8.30 10.02 4.30
C LEU A 219 8.03 9.61 5.75
N VAL A 220 8.72 8.57 6.25
CA VAL A 220 8.54 8.10 7.63
C VAL A 220 9.03 9.16 8.63
N ASP A 221 10.16 9.82 8.36
CA ASP A 221 10.67 10.88 9.22
C ASP A 221 9.74 12.10 9.27
N MET A 222 9.09 12.47 8.16
CA MET A 222 8.06 13.52 8.12
C MET A 222 6.88 13.16 9.02
N ALA A 223 6.36 11.93 8.95
CA ALA A 223 5.26 11.48 9.80
C ALA A 223 5.65 11.47 11.28
N LEU A 224 6.87 11.02 11.61
CA LEU A 224 7.39 11.07 12.97
C LEU A 224 7.52 12.52 13.49
N GLN A 225 7.94 13.46 12.65
CA GLN A 225 8.04 14.88 13.01
C GLN A 225 6.66 15.53 13.19
N ALA A 226 5.66 15.12 12.42
CA ALA A 226 4.29 15.60 12.52
C ALA A 226 3.55 15.10 13.76
N GLY A 227 4.12 14.12 14.46
CA GLY A 227 3.58 13.61 15.72
C GLY A 227 3.80 12.13 15.94
N GLY A 228 3.84 11.34 14.88
CA GLY A 228 4.03 9.88 14.95
C GLY A 228 2.99 9.23 15.84
N ARG A 229 1.72 9.60 15.69
CA ARG A 229 0.62 9.21 16.59
C ARG A 229 0.22 7.75 16.46
N ASP A 230 0.55 7.13 15.33
CA ASP A 230 0.31 5.73 15.05
C ASP A 230 1.57 5.01 14.56
N ASN A 231 1.46 3.70 14.31
CA ASN A 231 2.45 2.94 13.56
C ASN A 231 2.54 3.52 12.15
N ILE A 232 3.74 3.63 11.60
CA ILE A 232 4.01 4.29 10.31
C ILE A 232 4.71 3.30 9.41
N THR A 233 4.08 2.95 8.31
CA THR A 233 4.66 2.03 7.34
C THR A 233 4.58 2.60 5.94
N ALA A 234 5.69 2.56 5.21
CA ALA A 234 5.81 2.98 3.82
C ALA A 234 6.60 1.98 3.00
N VAL A 235 6.14 1.71 1.79
CA VAL A 235 6.86 1.00 0.73
C VAL A 235 6.85 1.88 -0.50
N VAL A 236 8.03 2.27 -0.97
CA VAL A 236 8.20 3.02 -2.22
C VAL A 236 8.73 2.07 -3.28
N VAL A 237 8.07 2.06 -4.44
CA VAL A 237 8.42 1.21 -5.59
C VAL A 237 8.62 2.10 -6.80
N ARG A 238 9.70 1.90 -7.54
CA ARG A 238 10.01 2.60 -8.80
C ARG A 238 10.16 1.61 -9.93
N VAL A 239 9.66 1.99 -11.11
CA VAL A 239 9.87 1.26 -12.35
C VAL A 239 10.73 2.09 -13.31
N ASP A 240 11.73 1.45 -13.89
CA ASP A 240 12.61 2.02 -14.92
C ASP A 240 12.54 1.15 -16.18
N ASP A 241 12.36 1.79 -17.34
CA ASP A 241 12.43 1.14 -18.64
C ASP A 241 13.82 1.36 -19.24
N PRO A 242 14.70 0.35 -19.24
CA PRO A 242 16.07 0.52 -19.71
C PRO A 242 16.15 0.89 -21.21
N VAL A 243 15.07 0.67 -21.99
CA VAL A 243 15.03 1.06 -23.40
C VAL A 243 14.63 2.52 -23.57
N ALA A 244 13.83 3.08 -22.65
CA ALA A 244 13.46 4.50 -22.69
C ALA A 244 14.68 5.41 -22.49
N ALA A 245 15.67 4.98 -21.69
CA ALA A 245 16.91 5.70 -21.44
C ALA A 245 17.86 5.72 -22.67
N ASP A 246 17.68 4.82 -23.63
CA ASP A 246 18.59 4.65 -24.79
C ASP A 246 18.20 5.50 -26.01
N HIS A 247 17.13 6.30 -25.91
CA HIS A 247 16.78 7.28 -26.94
C HIS A 247 17.67 8.52 -26.83
N THR A 248 18.93 8.38 -27.26
CA THR A 248 19.80 9.53 -27.56
C THR A 248 19.13 10.33 -28.68
N LEU A 249 18.51 11.45 -28.34
CA LEU A 249 18.03 12.41 -29.32
C LEU A 249 19.24 12.96 -30.06
N VAL A 250 19.43 12.53 -31.30
CA VAL A 250 20.42 13.15 -32.19
C VAL A 250 19.97 14.60 -32.37
N ASN A 251 20.78 15.53 -31.87
CA ASN A 251 20.54 16.95 -32.06
C ASN A 251 20.53 17.23 -33.58
N PRO A 252 19.41 17.65 -34.19
CA PRO A 252 19.31 17.89 -35.65
C PRO A 252 20.23 19.02 -36.14
N ALA A 253 20.93 19.74 -35.26
CA ALA A 253 21.90 20.79 -35.59
C ALA A 253 23.34 20.28 -35.84
N VAL A 254 23.64 18.98 -35.67
CA VAL A 254 24.99 18.41 -35.84
C VAL A 254 25.24 17.92 -37.30
N GLY A 255 24.39 18.26 -38.21
CA GLY A 255 24.46 17.84 -39.66
C GLY A 255 24.49 19.00 -40.66
N ARG A 256 25.15 20.13 -40.35
CA ARG A 256 25.42 21.18 -41.36
C ARG A 256 26.86 21.64 -41.29
#